data_3db0cfa6c40c6b2fd85f1fcd7044ccff
#
_entry.id   3db0cfa6c40c6b2fd85f1fcd7044ccff
#
_cell.length_a   1.000
_cell.length_b   1.000
_cell.length_c   1.000
_cell.angle_alpha   90.00
_cell.angle_beta   90.00
_cell.angle_gamma   90.00
#
_symmetry.space_group_name_H-M   'P 1'
#
loop_
_entity.id
_entity.type
_entity.pdbx_description
1 polymer ?
#
loop_
_entity_poly.entity_id
_entity_poly.type
_entity_poly.pdbx_seq_one_letter_code
_entity_poly.pdbx_strand_id
1 'polypeptide(L)'
;MTLFFQYKKTMSCDRNLEKHAGHSFAPSLPYLGQQGTFNRSGSIARVNRRGDDPACYASGQPERHGLGTCVRDDVGPFRVMVKSGFGGVMRRIIIPLCLALGACVPGSVSEMPSRAATHEDSSMPAMKMFAGTPPRPPTRSNRDIERDFLELAFQLESGRALPYLSRFNGPITIRVTGAPPPTLMPDLNRLVTRLRTEAGINVVAVRGGEANITIEAVSRSEIRRHLPQAACFVVPNISSLSEYSSARHTRATNWSLLTERQRLAVFLPNDSSPQEVRDCLHEEVAQAIGPLNDLYRLPDSVFNDDNVHTVLSSFDMLILRAYYAPELRSGMTRSEVAARLPGILSRLNPEGDTIAPRNATSTPRAWVRAIQTALGPGARPPERREAALEALRIAQAVGWRDHRLAFSHFALGRLTQSTDPDFAHEQFRIADRIYRQTPGTDLHRAYTASQLAAYAISEGRGQDALALVEPHLAVAESHENAALLATLMMLQAEALDQVGRVAEAHAVRLDSLGWARYGFGADWAVRAKLREITTLNPIRGSDG
;
A
#
# COMPACT_ATOMS: atom_id res chain seq x y z
N MET A 1 14.17 -10.74 -7.57
CA MET A 1 13.33 -11.41 -6.58
C MET A 1 12.72 -10.38 -5.62
N THR A 2 11.71 -9.66 -6.09
CA THR A 2 11.10 -8.50 -5.40
C THR A 2 9.61 -8.75 -5.24
N LEU A 3 9.28 -9.62 -4.28
CA LEU A 3 7.98 -10.28 -4.17
C LEU A 3 7.02 -9.52 -3.31
N PHE A 4 6.41 -8.65 -3.14
CA PHE A 4 5.22 -8.17 -2.38
C PHE A 4 5.19 -6.71 -1.87
N PHE A 5 6.30 -6.10 -1.47
CA PHE A 5 6.26 -4.70 -1.02
C PHE A 5 6.55 -3.68 -2.12
N GLN A 6 6.87 -4.09 -3.33
CA GLN A 6 7.09 -3.17 -4.45
C GLN A 6 5.81 -2.77 -5.19
N TYR A 7 4.67 -3.37 -4.88
CA TYR A 7 3.43 -3.06 -5.60
C TYR A 7 2.87 -1.66 -5.28
N LYS A 8 3.19 -1.09 -4.15
CA LYS A 8 2.93 0.35 -3.92
C LYS A 8 3.93 1.27 -4.64
N LYS A 9 4.93 0.75 -5.38
CA LYS A 9 6.09 1.60 -5.68
C LYS A 9 6.79 1.48 -7.01
N THR A 10 6.41 0.94 -8.07
CA THR A 10 7.16 1.20 -9.32
C THR A 10 6.41 0.79 -10.56
N MET A 11 5.91 1.79 -11.25
CA MET A 11 5.94 1.85 -12.70
C MET A 11 6.16 3.29 -13.13
N SER A 12 7.36 3.78 -12.91
CA SER A 12 7.96 4.79 -13.75
C SER A 12 8.78 4.06 -14.80
N CYS A 13 8.29 4.06 -16.03
CA CYS A 13 9.00 3.61 -17.20
C CYS A 13 10.14 4.61 -17.48
N ASP A 14 11.34 4.33 -16.99
CA ASP A 14 12.56 4.97 -17.49
C ASP A 14 12.90 4.39 -18.86
N ARG A 15 12.40 5.06 -19.91
CA ARG A 15 12.99 4.98 -21.25
C ARG A 15 14.24 5.85 -21.25
N ASN A 16 15.37 5.32 -20.85
CA ASN A 16 16.70 5.79 -21.27
C ASN A 16 17.76 4.93 -20.57
N LEU A 17 18.20 3.90 -21.25
CA LEU A 17 19.53 3.27 -21.09
C LEU A 17 19.72 2.19 -22.18
N GLU A 18 19.80 2.66 -23.40
CA GLU A 18 20.63 1.99 -24.41
C GLU A 18 21.76 2.95 -24.75
N LYS A 19 22.96 2.60 -24.32
CA LYS A 19 24.27 2.79 -24.92
C LYS A 19 25.37 2.75 -23.85
N HIS A 20 26.03 1.62 -23.74
CA HIS A 20 27.47 1.45 -23.78
C HIS A 20 27.83 0.05 -23.28
N ALA A 21 28.10 -0.79 -24.23
CA ALA A 21 28.81 -2.05 -24.04
C ALA A 21 30.32 -1.78 -24.05
N GLY A 22 31.06 -2.56 -23.27
CA GLY A 22 32.47 -2.81 -23.52
C GLY A 22 33.39 -2.43 -22.36
N HIS A 23 33.76 -3.40 -21.52
CA HIS A 23 35.11 -3.90 -21.38
C HIS A 23 35.22 -4.89 -20.22
N SER A 24 35.63 -6.08 -20.58
CA SER A 24 36.18 -7.19 -19.81
C SER A 24 37.38 -6.74 -18.95
N PHE A 25 37.47 -7.26 -17.71
CA PHE A 25 38.70 -7.73 -17.08
C PHE A 25 38.40 -8.49 -15.77
N ALA A 26 38.77 -9.74 -15.71
CA ALA A 26 38.99 -10.55 -14.52
C ALA A 26 40.51 -10.91 -14.49
N PRO A 27 41.02 -11.70 -13.52
CA PRO A 27 41.00 -11.59 -12.05
C PRO A 27 42.42 -11.58 -11.44
N SER A 28 42.60 -11.38 -10.15
CA SER A 28 43.74 -11.93 -9.41
C SER A 28 43.58 -11.85 -7.90
N LEU A 29 43.55 -12.99 -7.23
CA LEU A 29 43.95 -13.23 -5.84
C LEU A 29 45.51 -13.17 -5.69
N PRO A 30 46.08 -12.95 -4.48
CA PRO A 30 46.38 -14.01 -3.52
C PRO A 30 46.33 -13.61 -2.03
N TYR A 31 45.90 -14.53 -1.19
CA TYR A 31 46.55 -15.39 -0.17
C TYR A 31 47.46 -14.77 0.91
N LEU A 32 47.36 -15.34 2.14
CA LEU A 32 48.16 -15.31 3.35
C LEU A 32 47.65 -14.31 4.42
N GLY A 33 47.26 -14.68 5.61
CA GLY A 33 47.78 -15.72 6.53
C GLY A 33 48.29 -15.03 7.78
N GLN A 34 47.70 -15.28 8.91
CA GLN A 34 48.32 -15.61 10.17
C GLN A 34 47.59 -15.14 11.43
N GLN A 35 47.54 -16.01 12.35
CA GLN A 35 47.04 -16.05 13.72
C GLN A 35 47.76 -15.03 14.65
N GLY A 36 47.06 -14.61 15.69
CA GLY A 36 47.68 -13.91 16.82
C GLY A 36 46.72 -13.70 17.99
N THR A 37 46.64 -14.67 18.87
CA THR A 37 46.13 -14.54 20.25
C THR A 37 46.97 -13.53 21.03
N PHE A 38 46.35 -12.67 21.86
CA PHE A 38 46.82 -12.44 23.23
C PHE A 38 45.81 -11.67 24.10
N ASN A 39 45.94 -11.98 25.37
CA ASN A 39 45.08 -11.79 26.53
C ASN A 39 45.30 -10.47 27.29
N ARG A 40 44.26 -10.08 28.06
CA ARG A 40 44.23 -9.50 29.42
C ARG A 40 44.54 -8.02 29.69
N SER A 41 43.55 -7.44 30.33
CA SER A 41 43.54 -6.76 31.67
C SER A 41 44.12 -5.36 31.82
N GLY A 42 43.32 -4.52 32.52
CA GLY A 42 43.81 -3.37 33.32
C GLY A 42 42.84 -2.17 33.27
N SER A 43 41.88 -2.11 34.11
CA SER A 43 41.68 -1.27 35.32
C SER A 43 41.88 0.25 35.24
N ILE A 44 40.79 0.97 35.51
CA ILE A 44 40.61 2.14 36.41
C ILE A 44 41.37 3.44 36.06
N ALA A 45 40.59 4.52 35.81
CA ALA A 45 40.66 5.75 36.62
C ALA A 45 39.53 6.74 36.28
N ARG A 46 38.76 7.09 37.30
CA ARG A 46 37.90 8.29 37.38
C ARG A 46 38.76 9.55 37.43
N VAL A 47 38.34 10.61 36.77
CA VAL A 47 38.52 11.98 37.28
C VAL A 47 37.30 12.82 36.96
N ASN A 48 36.73 13.36 38.01
CA ASN A 48 35.72 14.41 38.09
C ASN A 48 36.37 15.80 37.91
N ARG A 49 35.63 16.78 37.31
CA ARG A 49 35.46 18.19 37.73
C ARG A 49 34.81 18.97 36.61
N ARG A 50 33.55 19.43 36.79
CA ARG A 50 33.07 20.74 37.30
C ARG A 50 33.73 21.95 36.64
N GLY A 51 32.85 22.80 36.11
CA GLY A 51 33.01 24.23 36.22
C GLY A 51 32.46 25.03 35.07
N ASP A 52 31.28 25.59 35.25
CA ASP A 52 30.87 26.97 35.10
C ASP A 52 30.65 27.58 33.67
N ASP A 53 29.39 27.92 33.45
CA ASP A 53 28.91 29.10 32.70
C ASP A 53 29.49 30.43 33.26
N PRO A 54 29.46 31.60 32.59
CA PRO A 54 28.22 32.18 32.05
C PRO A 54 28.36 33.11 30.80
N ALA A 55 27.21 33.33 30.20
CA ALA A 55 26.65 34.54 29.60
C ALA A 55 27.48 35.79 29.28
N CYS A 56 27.21 36.42 28.12
CA CYS A 56 26.76 37.81 27.95
C CYS A 56 26.76 38.24 26.46
N TYR A 57 25.64 38.62 25.96
CA TYR A 57 25.18 39.96 25.51
C TYR A 57 25.88 40.67 24.37
N ALA A 58 24.99 41.10 23.48
CA ALA A 58 24.86 42.40 22.81
C ALA A 58 25.21 42.43 21.31
N SER A 59 24.21 42.55 20.48
CA SER A 59 23.64 43.80 19.90
C SER A 59 24.53 44.49 18.87
N GLY A 60 23.98 44.72 17.67
CA GLY A 60 24.47 45.70 16.73
C GLY A 60 23.97 45.50 15.30
N GLN A 61 22.84 46.08 14.96
CA GLN A 61 22.56 46.66 13.65
C GLN A 61 22.92 48.14 13.70
N PRO A 62 22.89 48.94 12.60
CA PRO A 62 22.80 48.70 11.14
C PRO A 62 23.83 49.56 10.34
N GLU A 63 23.85 49.46 9.03
CA GLU A 63 23.82 50.62 8.09
C GLU A 63 24.03 50.21 6.62
N ARG A 64 23.19 50.68 5.82
CA ARG A 64 22.92 51.25 4.51
C ARG A 64 24.15 51.60 3.64
N HIS A 65 23.92 51.42 2.38
CA HIS A 65 24.27 52.11 1.10
C HIS A 65 24.79 51.08 0.09
N GLY A 66 24.42 51.09 -1.18
CA GLY A 66 23.88 52.07 -2.06
C GLY A 66 23.58 51.47 -3.42
N LEU A 67 22.78 52.15 -4.10
CA LEU A 67 22.40 52.21 -5.51
C LEU A 67 23.30 51.54 -6.56
N GLY A 68 22.64 50.80 -7.49
CA GLY A 68 23.18 50.43 -8.79
C GLY A 68 22.05 50.10 -9.76
N THR A 69 21.60 51.10 -10.46
CA THR A 69 20.68 51.03 -11.61
C THR A 69 21.42 50.47 -12.82
N CYS A 70 20.76 49.59 -13.58
CA CYS A 70 20.87 49.46 -15.06
C CYS A 70 19.78 48.55 -15.59
N VAL A 71 18.91 49.11 -16.30
CA VAL A 71 18.59 49.19 -17.73
C VAL A 71 17.79 47.99 -18.24
N ARG A 72 16.54 48.36 -18.57
CA ARG A 72 15.59 47.64 -19.45
C ARG A 72 16.16 47.59 -20.86
N ASP A 73 16.02 46.45 -21.51
CA ASP A 73 15.90 46.41 -22.97
C ASP A 73 14.67 45.63 -23.37
N ASP A 74 13.75 46.39 -23.94
CA ASP A 74 12.58 45.95 -24.68
C ASP A 74 13.03 45.39 -26.04
N VAL A 75 12.52 44.24 -26.45
CA VAL A 75 12.46 43.87 -27.88
C VAL A 75 11.03 43.34 -28.17
N GLY A 76 10.35 44.18 -28.97
CA GLY A 76 9.00 43.97 -29.43
C GLY A 76 8.87 42.99 -30.62
N PRO A 77 7.68 42.76 -31.12
CA PRO A 77 7.34 41.64 -31.99
C PRO A 77 7.59 41.92 -33.48
N PHE A 78 8.16 40.97 -34.19
CA PHE A 78 8.32 40.99 -35.65
C PHE A 78 6.99 40.73 -36.33
N ARG A 79 6.55 41.77 -37.07
CA ARG A 79 5.44 41.75 -38.04
C ARG A 79 6.04 41.53 -39.45
N VAL A 80 5.70 40.43 -40.10
CA VAL A 80 6.02 40.24 -41.51
C VAL A 80 4.95 40.86 -42.37
N MET A 81 5.36 41.81 -43.21
CA MET A 81 4.57 42.56 -44.17
C MET A 81 4.66 41.85 -45.51
N VAL A 82 3.51 41.49 -46.07
CA VAL A 82 3.43 41.01 -47.45
C VAL A 82 3.10 42.19 -48.34
N LYS A 83 3.96 42.48 -49.32
CA LYS A 83 3.75 43.45 -50.39
C LYS A 83 3.04 42.81 -51.57
N SER A 84 1.96 43.45 -51.96
CA SER A 84 1.25 43.26 -53.25
C SER A 84 1.98 43.94 -54.41
N GLY A 85 1.98 43.33 -55.55
CA GLY A 85 2.46 43.91 -56.80
C GLY A 85 1.72 43.37 -58.02
N PHE A 86 1.05 44.22 -58.64
CA PHE A 86 0.27 44.43 -59.84
C PHE A 86 0.62 43.68 -61.14
N GLY A 87 -0.45 43.50 -61.97
CA GLY A 87 -0.47 43.53 -63.45
C GLY A 87 -0.89 42.17 -64.03
N GLY A 88 -1.90 42.02 -64.80
CA GLY A 88 -2.71 42.84 -65.67
C GLY A 88 -3.11 42.02 -66.90
N VAL A 89 -4.38 42.21 -67.35
CA VAL A 89 -4.89 42.04 -68.76
C VAL A 89 -5.44 40.65 -69.17
N MET A 90 -6.72 40.51 -69.05
CA MET A 90 -7.76 40.43 -70.13
C MET A 90 -7.56 39.42 -71.26
N ARG A 91 -8.39 38.39 -71.34
CA ARG A 91 -9.13 38.07 -72.59
C ARG A 91 -10.36 37.20 -72.37
N ARG A 92 -11.42 37.62 -73.09
CA ARG A 92 -12.82 37.18 -73.02
C ARG A 92 -13.08 35.91 -73.82
N ILE A 93 -14.25 35.27 -73.47
CA ILE A 93 -15.23 34.57 -74.37
C ILE A 93 -14.90 33.08 -74.53
N ILE A 94 -15.76 32.17 -74.02
CA ILE A 94 -16.91 31.54 -74.70
C ILE A 94 -17.67 30.65 -73.74
N ILE A 95 -19.00 30.87 -73.63
CA ILE A 95 -19.96 29.90 -73.04
C ILE A 95 -20.45 29.04 -74.26
N PRO A 96 -20.68 27.71 -73.99
CA PRO A 96 -22.04 27.23 -74.02
C PRO A 96 -22.41 26.25 -72.94
N LEU A 97 -23.46 26.53 -72.26
CA LEU A 97 -24.68 25.82 -71.93
C LEU A 97 -24.66 24.31 -72.27
N CYS A 98 -24.63 23.42 -71.35
CA CYS A 98 -25.20 22.08 -71.40
C CYS A 98 -25.92 21.76 -70.07
N LEU A 99 -27.19 21.41 -70.28
CA LEU A 99 -28.25 21.18 -69.36
C LEU A 99 -27.93 20.09 -68.30
N ALA A 100 -28.52 20.32 -67.17
CA ALA A 100 -28.94 19.43 -66.11
C ALA A 100 -29.12 17.95 -66.45
N LEU A 101 -28.41 17.08 -65.72
CA LEU A 101 -28.92 15.78 -65.29
C LEU A 101 -28.45 15.60 -63.86
N GLY A 102 -29.41 15.69 -62.93
CA GLY A 102 -29.20 15.38 -61.53
C GLY A 102 -28.83 13.91 -61.36
N ALA A 103 -27.64 13.68 -60.89
CA ALA A 103 -27.27 12.41 -60.25
C ALA A 103 -26.93 12.73 -58.82
N CYS A 104 -27.81 12.31 -57.91
CA CYS A 104 -27.49 12.17 -56.51
C CYS A 104 -26.31 11.19 -56.38
N VAL A 105 -25.12 11.72 -56.23
CA VAL A 105 -23.98 10.92 -55.72
C VAL A 105 -24.18 10.84 -54.23
N PRO A 106 -24.43 9.65 -53.65
CA PRO A 106 -24.35 9.51 -52.18
C PRO A 106 -22.90 9.86 -51.81
N GLY A 107 -22.74 10.87 -50.96
CA GLY A 107 -21.46 11.20 -50.38
C GLY A 107 -20.87 9.94 -49.77
N SER A 108 -19.83 9.39 -50.38
CA SER A 108 -18.99 8.40 -49.72
C SER A 108 -18.43 9.06 -48.47
N VAL A 109 -18.95 8.64 -47.33
CA VAL A 109 -18.30 8.87 -46.05
C VAL A 109 -16.90 8.30 -46.24
N SER A 110 -15.89 9.15 -46.26
CA SER A 110 -14.50 8.73 -46.26
C SER A 110 -14.30 7.94 -45.00
N GLU A 111 -14.40 6.61 -45.09
CA GLU A 111 -13.97 5.73 -44.03
C GLU A 111 -12.46 5.94 -43.89
N MET A 112 -12.08 6.79 -42.92
CA MET A 112 -10.73 6.71 -42.42
C MET A 112 -10.55 5.27 -41.94
N PRO A 113 -9.46 4.57 -42.32
CA PRO A 113 -9.15 3.28 -41.76
C PRO A 113 -8.93 3.46 -40.26
N SER A 114 -10.00 3.33 -39.49
CA SER A 114 -9.91 3.15 -38.04
C SER A 114 -9.34 1.75 -37.83
N ARG A 115 -8.15 1.67 -37.29
CA ARG A 115 -7.67 0.41 -36.70
C ARG A 115 -8.72 0.00 -35.67
N ALA A 116 -9.54 -0.99 -35.98
CA ALA A 116 -10.45 -1.58 -35.03
C ALA A 116 -9.59 -1.90 -33.81
N ALA A 117 -9.97 -1.35 -32.66
CA ALA A 117 -9.44 -1.85 -31.41
C ALA A 117 -9.88 -3.30 -31.36
N THR A 118 -9.01 -4.21 -31.79
CA THR A 118 -9.14 -5.61 -31.46
C THR A 118 -9.14 -5.59 -29.94
N HIS A 119 -10.29 -5.86 -29.32
CA HIS A 119 -10.27 -6.44 -28.00
C HIS A 119 -9.36 -7.64 -28.15
N GLU A 120 -8.12 -7.53 -27.65
CA GLU A 120 -7.32 -8.71 -27.41
C GLU A 120 -8.17 -9.52 -26.44
N ASP A 121 -8.85 -10.55 -26.96
CA ASP A 121 -9.40 -11.60 -26.13
C ASP A 121 -8.21 -12.08 -25.30
N SER A 122 -8.18 -11.65 -24.03
CA SER A 122 -7.13 -12.03 -23.13
C SER A 122 -7.06 -13.55 -23.15
N SER A 123 -5.95 -14.09 -23.61
CA SER A 123 -5.70 -15.56 -23.60
C SER A 123 -5.62 -16.12 -22.17
N MET A 124 -5.83 -15.26 -21.17
CA MET A 124 -5.82 -15.60 -19.76
C MET A 124 -7.22 -16.00 -19.27
N PRO A 125 -7.32 -16.91 -18.30
CA PRO A 125 -8.58 -17.27 -17.64
C PRO A 125 -9.32 -16.06 -17.10
N ALA A 126 -10.64 -16.18 -16.95
CA ALA A 126 -11.46 -15.16 -16.33
C ALA A 126 -10.93 -14.79 -14.93
N MET A 127 -11.02 -13.51 -14.58
CA MET A 127 -10.64 -13.02 -13.26
C MET A 127 -11.53 -13.67 -12.19
N LYS A 128 -10.91 -14.21 -11.15
CA LYS A 128 -11.58 -14.75 -9.96
C LYS A 128 -11.75 -13.68 -8.89
N MET A 129 -12.82 -13.78 -8.13
CA MET A 129 -13.13 -12.92 -6.99
C MET A 129 -13.58 -13.80 -5.81
N PHE A 130 -13.33 -13.33 -4.59
CA PHE A 130 -13.76 -14.02 -3.38
C PHE A 130 -15.27 -13.87 -3.16
N ALA A 131 -15.90 -14.92 -2.65
CA ALA A 131 -17.32 -14.90 -2.28
C ALA A 131 -17.57 -14.24 -0.91
N GLY A 132 -16.51 -13.99 -0.16
CA GLY A 132 -16.54 -13.56 1.24
C GLY A 132 -16.29 -14.72 2.20
N THR A 133 -15.62 -14.43 3.31
CA THR A 133 -15.32 -15.43 4.35
C THR A 133 -16.22 -15.20 5.56
N PRO A 134 -16.79 -16.25 6.16
CA PRO A 134 -17.54 -16.11 7.40
C PRO A 134 -16.69 -15.48 8.51
N PRO A 135 -17.25 -14.51 9.27
CA PRO A 135 -16.52 -13.87 10.35
C PRO A 135 -16.19 -14.90 11.46
N ARG A 136 -14.96 -14.81 11.99
CA ARG A 136 -14.54 -15.60 13.16
C ARG A 136 -14.49 -14.70 14.38
N PRO A 137 -15.02 -15.11 15.55
CA PRO A 137 -14.91 -14.27 16.76
C PRO A 137 -13.45 -13.92 17.08
N PRO A 138 -13.16 -12.68 17.52
CA PRO A 138 -11.80 -12.32 17.91
C PRO A 138 -11.40 -13.06 19.20
N THR A 139 -10.15 -13.55 19.24
CA THR A 139 -9.58 -14.32 20.36
C THR A 139 -8.74 -13.43 21.28
N ARG A 140 -9.28 -12.27 21.69
CA ARG A 140 -8.58 -11.28 22.53
C ARG A 140 -9.36 -10.96 23.79
N SER A 141 -8.63 -10.62 24.87
CA SER A 141 -9.25 -10.12 26.09
C SER A 141 -9.92 -8.78 25.86
N ASN A 142 -11.07 -8.55 26.51
CA ASN A 142 -11.75 -7.27 26.45
C ASN A 142 -10.87 -6.12 27.01
N ARG A 143 -9.96 -6.41 27.95
CA ARG A 143 -8.98 -5.41 28.44
C ARG A 143 -7.98 -4.97 27.38
N ASP A 144 -7.50 -5.91 26.55
CA ASP A 144 -6.63 -5.56 25.43
C ASP A 144 -7.41 -4.77 24.37
N ILE A 145 -8.65 -5.18 24.08
CA ILE A 145 -9.52 -4.49 23.11
C ILE A 145 -9.86 -3.07 23.59
N GLU A 146 -10.14 -2.87 24.87
CA GLU A 146 -10.38 -1.54 25.45
C GLU A 146 -9.18 -0.61 25.26
N ARG A 147 -7.99 -1.08 25.61
CA ARG A 147 -6.75 -0.32 25.43
C ARG A 147 -6.54 0.03 23.95
N ASP A 148 -6.70 -0.97 23.06
CA ASP A 148 -6.48 -0.82 21.63
C ASP A 148 -7.52 0.14 21.01
N PHE A 149 -8.80 0.04 21.39
CA PHE A 149 -9.85 0.96 20.98
C PHE A 149 -9.53 2.41 21.35
N LEU A 150 -9.08 2.65 22.59
CA LEU A 150 -8.77 3.99 23.04
C LEU A 150 -7.58 4.62 22.34
N GLU A 151 -6.59 3.82 21.93
CA GLU A 151 -5.46 4.33 21.15
C GLU A 151 -5.83 4.50 19.67
N LEU A 152 -6.64 3.62 19.10
CA LEU A 152 -7.15 3.72 17.73
C LEU A 152 -8.07 4.94 17.55
N ALA A 153 -8.92 5.23 18.53
CA ALA A 153 -9.95 6.28 18.42
C ALA A 153 -9.48 7.69 18.80
N PHE A 154 -8.44 7.80 19.66
CA PHE A 154 -8.02 9.09 20.24
C PHE A 154 -6.62 9.55 19.84
N GLN A 155 -6.06 8.95 18.80
CA GLN A 155 -4.80 9.38 18.19
C GLN A 155 -4.91 9.30 16.67
N LEU A 156 -4.06 10.07 15.99
CA LEU A 156 -3.75 9.91 14.57
C LEU A 156 -2.49 9.05 14.43
N GLU A 157 -2.26 8.44 13.28
CA GLU A 157 -1.02 7.74 12.93
C GLU A 157 0.25 8.55 13.23
N SER A 158 0.18 9.90 13.06
CA SER A 158 1.25 10.80 13.46
C SER A 158 1.55 10.83 14.96
N GLY A 159 0.69 10.22 15.80
CA GLY A 159 0.72 10.28 17.26
C GLY A 159 0.09 11.53 17.85
N ARG A 160 -0.49 12.42 17.03
CA ARG A 160 -1.25 13.57 17.53
C ARG A 160 -2.51 13.08 18.22
N ALA A 161 -2.75 13.54 19.44
CA ALA A 161 -3.95 13.23 20.19
C ALA A 161 -5.21 13.88 19.54
N LEU A 162 -6.29 13.13 19.56
CA LEU A 162 -7.64 13.60 19.25
C LEU A 162 -8.39 13.86 20.55
N PRO A 163 -8.94 15.07 20.76
CA PRO A 163 -9.58 15.42 22.03
C PRO A 163 -10.93 14.72 22.23
N TYR A 164 -11.62 14.40 21.13
CA TYR A 164 -12.97 13.88 21.15
C TYR A 164 -13.15 12.70 20.20
N LEU A 165 -14.05 11.77 20.60
CA LEU A 165 -14.60 10.78 19.71
C LEU A 165 -15.44 11.48 18.64
N SER A 166 -15.17 11.24 17.36
CA SER A 166 -15.97 11.76 16.26
C SER A 166 -16.55 10.64 15.42
N ARG A 167 -17.86 10.63 15.17
CA ARG A 167 -18.54 9.66 14.32
C ARG A 167 -19.73 10.29 13.63
N PHE A 168 -20.34 9.59 12.69
CA PHE A 168 -21.65 9.96 12.16
C PHE A 168 -22.74 9.65 13.18
N ASN A 169 -23.74 10.54 13.29
CA ASN A 169 -24.85 10.40 14.25
C ASN A 169 -26.13 9.82 13.61
N GLY A 170 -26.15 9.59 12.30
CA GLY A 170 -27.28 9.06 11.55
C GLY A 170 -26.89 8.01 10.51
N PRO A 171 -27.79 7.66 9.60
CA PRO A 171 -27.48 6.83 8.45
C PRO A 171 -26.34 7.40 7.62
N ILE A 172 -25.43 6.56 7.15
CA ILE A 172 -24.26 6.97 6.40
C ILE A 172 -24.50 6.67 4.92
N THR A 173 -24.39 7.68 4.07
CA THR A 173 -24.48 7.52 2.62
C THR A 173 -23.08 7.58 2.00
N ILE A 174 -22.79 6.66 1.07
CA ILE A 174 -21.53 6.60 0.33
C ILE A 174 -21.83 6.73 -1.16
N ARG A 175 -21.17 7.66 -1.85
CA ARG A 175 -21.18 7.75 -3.32
C ARG A 175 -19.79 7.58 -3.90
N VAL A 176 -19.73 7.11 -5.14
CA VAL A 176 -18.49 6.99 -5.93
C VAL A 176 -18.48 8.03 -7.05
N THR A 177 -17.35 8.69 -7.24
CA THR A 177 -17.10 9.69 -8.28
C THR A 177 -15.75 9.44 -8.97
N GLY A 178 -15.36 10.29 -9.92
CA GLY A 178 -14.13 10.14 -10.68
C GLY A 178 -14.24 9.06 -11.77
N ALA A 179 -13.21 8.25 -11.94
CA ALA A 179 -13.14 7.18 -12.94
C ALA A 179 -12.95 5.80 -12.28
N PRO A 180 -13.97 5.26 -11.61
CA PRO A 180 -13.85 4.00 -10.86
C PRO A 180 -13.59 2.81 -11.78
N PRO A 181 -12.65 1.90 -11.42
CA PRO A 181 -12.49 0.65 -12.15
C PRO A 181 -13.72 -0.26 -11.99
N PRO A 182 -13.98 -1.18 -12.92
CA PRO A 182 -15.20 -2.01 -12.92
C PRO A 182 -15.41 -2.84 -11.64
N THR A 183 -14.33 -3.17 -10.92
CA THR A 183 -14.38 -3.97 -9.69
C THR A 183 -14.76 -3.17 -8.45
N LEU A 184 -14.65 -1.83 -8.48
CA LEU A 184 -14.87 -1.00 -7.28
C LEU A 184 -16.30 -1.10 -6.75
N MET A 185 -17.32 -1.03 -7.62
CA MET A 185 -18.71 -1.10 -7.15
C MET A 185 -19.11 -2.47 -6.56
N PRO A 186 -18.76 -3.62 -7.17
CA PRO A 186 -18.91 -4.92 -6.52
C PRO A 186 -18.23 -5.01 -5.15
N ASP A 187 -17.00 -4.53 -5.02
CA ASP A 187 -16.24 -4.57 -3.76
C ASP A 187 -16.87 -3.65 -2.71
N LEU A 188 -17.29 -2.43 -3.09
CA LEU A 188 -18.01 -1.51 -2.20
C LEU A 188 -19.33 -2.12 -1.70
N ASN A 189 -20.11 -2.74 -2.56
CA ASN A 189 -21.37 -3.36 -2.16
C ASN A 189 -21.16 -4.50 -1.16
N ARG A 190 -20.10 -5.29 -1.31
CA ARG A 190 -19.72 -6.33 -0.34
C ARG A 190 -19.30 -5.71 0.99
N LEU A 191 -18.45 -4.67 0.97
CA LEU A 191 -18.04 -3.96 2.18
C LEU A 191 -19.24 -3.35 2.92
N VAL A 192 -20.14 -2.65 2.20
CA VAL A 192 -21.36 -2.08 2.78
C VAL A 192 -22.24 -3.18 3.41
N THR A 193 -22.38 -4.32 2.76
CA THR A 193 -23.13 -5.48 3.31
C THR A 193 -22.48 -5.96 4.61
N ARG A 194 -21.15 -6.15 4.64
CA ARG A 194 -20.41 -6.55 5.84
C ARG A 194 -20.54 -5.55 6.98
N LEU A 195 -20.40 -4.26 6.70
CA LEU A 195 -20.57 -3.20 7.72
C LEU A 195 -21.95 -3.21 8.34
N ARG A 196 -22.99 -3.51 7.55
CA ARG A 196 -24.38 -3.63 8.05
C ARG A 196 -24.60 -4.89 8.85
N THR A 197 -24.16 -6.04 8.36
CA THR A 197 -24.45 -7.35 8.97
C THR A 197 -23.52 -7.70 10.12
N GLU A 198 -22.23 -7.34 10.02
CA GLU A 198 -21.20 -7.69 11.01
C GLU A 198 -20.99 -6.59 12.05
N ALA A 199 -21.01 -5.31 11.64
CA ALA A 199 -20.81 -4.19 12.56
C ALA A 199 -22.10 -3.46 12.98
N GLY A 200 -23.25 -3.77 12.35
CA GLY A 200 -24.53 -3.15 12.68
C GLY A 200 -24.62 -1.67 12.29
N ILE A 201 -23.77 -1.19 11.36
CA ILE A 201 -23.71 0.21 10.95
C ILE A 201 -24.71 0.45 9.81
N ASN A 202 -25.60 1.43 9.97
CA ASN A 202 -26.54 1.80 8.91
C ASN A 202 -25.82 2.61 7.81
N VAL A 203 -25.23 1.92 6.84
CA VAL A 203 -24.51 2.47 5.71
C VAL A 203 -25.13 2.02 4.40
N VAL A 204 -25.25 2.92 3.41
CA VAL A 204 -25.81 2.61 2.08
C VAL A 204 -25.03 3.30 0.97
N ALA A 205 -24.83 2.59 -0.14
CA ALA A 205 -24.29 3.17 -1.36
C ALA A 205 -25.40 3.89 -2.13
N VAL A 206 -25.13 5.13 -2.59
CA VAL A 206 -26.05 5.96 -3.37
C VAL A 206 -25.45 6.30 -4.72
N ARG A 207 -26.29 6.46 -5.75
CA ARG A 207 -25.82 6.72 -7.12
C ARG A 207 -25.54 8.20 -7.41
N GLY A 208 -26.09 9.12 -6.65
CA GLY A 208 -25.96 10.56 -6.89
C GLY A 208 -26.50 11.38 -5.73
N GLY A 209 -26.49 12.71 -5.86
CA GLY A 209 -26.83 13.65 -4.79
C GLY A 209 -25.67 13.86 -3.81
N GLU A 210 -25.96 14.54 -2.70
CA GLU A 210 -25.01 14.67 -1.60
C GLU A 210 -24.88 13.37 -0.83
N ALA A 211 -23.67 13.08 -0.36
CA ALA A 211 -23.37 11.90 0.44
C ALA A 211 -22.45 12.26 1.60
N ASN A 212 -22.56 11.52 2.69
CA ASN A 212 -21.68 11.68 3.85
C ASN A 212 -20.23 11.33 3.51
N ILE A 213 -20.01 10.29 2.70
CA ILE A 213 -18.70 9.87 2.23
C ILE A 213 -18.70 9.90 0.70
N THR A 214 -17.79 10.67 0.11
CA THR A 214 -17.53 10.64 -1.32
C THR A 214 -16.22 9.87 -1.56
N ILE A 215 -16.31 8.73 -2.24
CA ILE A 215 -15.15 7.99 -2.74
C ILE A 215 -14.85 8.52 -4.14
N GLU A 216 -13.72 9.19 -4.30
CA GLU A 216 -13.26 9.68 -5.61
C GLU A 216 -12.13 8.81 -6.13
N ALA A 217 -12.38 8.14 -7.27
CA ALA A 217 -11.39 7.31 -7.95
C ALA A 217 -10.56 8.18 -8.89
N VAL A 218 -9.31 8.39 -8.56
CA VAL A 218 -8.35 9.25 -9.27
C VAL A 218 -7.08 8.49 -9.62
N SER A 219 -6.21 9.04 -10.47
CA SER A 219 -4.95 8.37 -10.78
C SER A 219 -4.00 8.39 -9.57
N ARG A 220 -3.16 7.38 -9.44
CA ARG A 220 -2.08 7.33 -8.45
C ARG A 220 -1.15 8.56 -8.53
N SER A 221 -0.95 9.07 -9.74
CA SER A 221 -0.14 10.29 -9.94
C SER A 221 -0.80 11.52 -9.33
N GLU A 222 -2.12 11.61 -9.30
CA GLU A 222 -2.87 12.69 -8.66
C GLU A 222 -2.79 12.60 -7.15
N ILE A 223 -2.96 11.40 -6.57
CA ILE A 223 -2.78 11.16 -5.14
C ILE A 223 -1.38 11.62 -4.70
N ARG A 224 -0.34 11.17 -5.40
CA ARG A 224 1.07 11.46 -5.06
C ARG A 224 1.45 12.92 -5.16
N ARG A 225 0.80 13.72 -5.98
CA ARG A 225 1.01 15.19 -6.04
C ARG A 225 0.65 15.86 -4.71
N HIS A 226 -0.29 15.30 -3.97
CA HIS A 226 -0.75 15.85 -2.69
C HIS A 226 -0.11 15.16 -1.49
N LEU A 227 0.01 13.83 -1.55
CA LEU A 227 0.57 12.97 -0.51
C LEU A 227 1.51 11.94 -1.14
N PRO A 228 2.81 12.27 -1.33
CA PRO A 228 3.76 11.43 -2.06
C PRO A 228 3.96 10.02 -1.48
N GLN A 229 3.65 9.85 -0.20
CA GLN A 229 3.83 8.59 0.52
C GLN A 229 2.55 7.72 0.56
N ALA A 230 1.37 8.31 0.29
CA ALA A 230 0.09 7.61 0.39
C ALA A 230 -0.25 6.85 -0.90
N ALA A 231 -0.89 5.70 -0.76
CA ALA A 231 -1.55 4.98 -1.84
C ALA A 231 -3.00 5.43 -2.00
N CYS A 232 -3.65 5.70 -0.89
CA CYS A 232 -5.00 6.20 -0.70
C CYS A 232 -5.05 7.06 0.57
N PHE A 233 -6.12 7.81 0.80
CA PHE A 233 -6.28 8.60 2.02
C PHE A 233 -7.70 9.12 2.20
N VAL A 234 -8.05 9.41 3.45
CA VAL A 234 -9.33 10.00 3.84
C VAL A 234 -9.16 11.39 4.45
N VAL A 235 -10.08 12.31 4.14
CA VAL A 235 -10.03 13.70 4.61
C VAL A 235 -11.42 14.18 5.05
N PRO A 236 -11.53 14.89 6.20
CA PRO A 236 -12.79 15.44 6.66
C PRO A 236 -13.18 16.72 5.93
N ASN A 237 -14.50 17.00 5.93
CA ASN A 237 -15.16 18.22 5.49
C ASN A 237 -14.96 18.60 4.01
N ILE A 238 -14.57 17.68 3.17
CA ILE A 238 -14.44 17.85 1.72
C ILE A 238 -15.13 16.71 0.96
N SER A 239 -15.33 16.88 -0.36
CA SER A 239 -15.97 15.88 -1.23
C SER A 239 -15.24 15.63 -2.53
N SER A 240 -14.11 16.32 -2.81
CA SER A 240 -13.33 16.13 -4.04
C SER A 240 -11.84 16.47 -3.84
N LEU A 241 -11.01 15.95 -4.73
CA LEU A 241 -9.56 16.25 -4.75
C LEU A 241 -9.29 17.72 -5.06
N SER A 242 -10.14 18.35 -5.87
CA SER A 242 -10.08 19.78 -6.16
C SER A 242 -10.34 20.61 -4.89
N GLU A 243 -11.38 20.24 -4.12
CA GLU A 243 -11.69 20.90 -2.83
C GLU A 243 -10.54 20.67 -1.83
N TYR A 244 -9.96 19.45 -1.78
CA TYR A 244 -8.78 19.16 -0.97
C TYR A 244 -7.59 20.07 -1.31
N SER A 245 -7.30 20.25 -2.59
CA SER A 245 -6.21 21.12 -3.05
C SER A 245 -6.31 22.54 -2.49
N SER A 246 -7.52 23.06 -2.38
CA SER A 246 -7.79 24.40 -1.85
C SER A 246 -7.81 24.44 -0.32
N ALA A 247 -8.30 23.38 0.33
CA ALA A 247 -8.58 23.35 1.77
C ALA A 247 -7.47 22.70 2.63
N ARG A 248 -6.50 22.00 2.05
CA ARG A 248 -5.53 21.13 2.77
C ARG A 248 -4.70 21.80 3.87
N HIS A 249 -4.54 23.12 3.81
CA HIS A 249 -3.82 23.91 4.80
C HIS A 249 -4.75 24.72 5.71
N THR A 250 -6.05 24.49 5.64
CA THR A 250 -7.05 25.18 6.45
C THR A 250 -7.48 24.37 7.66
N ARG A 251 -8.24 25.01 8.55
CA ARG A 251 -8.84 24.32 9.70
C ARG A 251 -9.87 23.25 9.30
N ALA A 252 -10.46 23.35 8.09
CA ALA A 252 -11.51 22.45 7.63
C ALA A 252 -11.03 20.99 7.58
N THR A 253 -9.80 20.75 7.13
CA THR A 253 -9.23 19.40 6.99
C THR A 253 -8.48 18.88 8.24
N ASN A 254 -8.60 19.59 9.36
CA ASN A 254 -7.93 19.23 10.60
C ASN A 254 -8.77 18.29 11.47
N TRP A 255 -8.43 17.03 11.50
CA TRP A 255 -9.08 15.99 12.30
C TRP A 255 -9.17 16.32 13.81
N SER A 256 -8.19 17.02 14.37
CA SER A 256 -8.18 17.36 15.81
C SER A 256 -9.26 18.38 16.20
N LEU A 257 -9.88 19.03 15.23
CA LEU A 257 -10.98 19.99 15.44
C LEU A 257 -12.36 19.38 15.21
N LEU A 258 -12.40 18.11 14.77
CA LEU A 258 -13.65 17.45 14.41
C LEU A 258 -14.32 16.86 15.66
N THR A 259 -15.51 17.31 15.96
CA THR A 259 -16.34 16.77 17.05
C THR A 259 -17.37 15.78 16.52
N GLU A 260 -17.82 15.92 15.28
CA GLU A 260 -18.81 15.09 14.61
C GLU A 260 -18.44 14.93 13.15
N ARG A 261 -18.67 13.74 12.57
CA ARG A 261 -18.46 13.47 11.13
C ARG A 261 -19.76 13.74 10.38
N GLN A 262 -19.67 14.55 9.34
CA GLN A 262 -20.82 14.88 8.48
C GLN A 262 -20.49 14.65 7.00
N ARG A 263 -19.30 15.04 6.55
CA ARG A 263 -18.85 14.97 5.17
C ARG A 263 -17.37 14.61 5.11
N LEU A 264 -17.04 13.54 4.38
CA LEU A 264 -15.66 13.10 4.18
C LEU A 264 -15.42 12.71 2.71
N ALA A 265 -14.18 12.86 2.27
CA ALA A 265 -13.72 12.31 1.00
C ALA A 265 -12.70 11.19 1.24
N VAL A 266 -12.82 10.13 0.45
CA VAL A 266 -11.86 9.03 0.34
C VAL A 266 -11.30 9.06 -1.08
N PHE A 267 -9.97 9.04 -1.23
CA PHE A 267 -9.30 9.05 -2.52
C PHE A 267 -8.63 7.70 -2.78
N LEU A 268 -9.06 7.03 -3.85
CA LEU A 268 -8.57 5.71 -4.25
C LEU A 268 -7.89 5.76 -5.62
N PRO A 269 -6.82 4.96 -5.85
CA PRO A 269 -6.18 4.88 -7.15
C PRO A 269 -7.04 4.09 -8.15
N ASN A 270 -7.34 4.68 -9.31
CA ASN A 270 -8.11 4.01 -10.38
C ASN A 270 -7.24 3.21 -11.36
N ASP A 271 -5.92 3.36 -11.27
CA ASP A 271 -4.89 2.77 -12.12
C ASP A 271 -4.05 1.70 -11.38
N SER A 272 -4.62 1.11 -10.35
CA SER A 272 -4.03 0.02 -9.55
C SER A 272 -4.70 -1.32 -9.83
N SER A 273 -4.14 -2.41 -9.26
CA SER A 273 -4.79 -3.72 -9.33
C SER A 273 -6.15 -3.72 -8.60
N PRO A 274 -7.09 -4.57 -9.00
CA PRO A 274 -8.37 -4.70 -8.29
C PRO A 274 -8.21 -4.92 -6.80
N GLN A 275 -7.26 -5.78 -6.39
CA GLN A 275 -6.99 -6.01 -4.97
C GLN A 275 -6.51 -4.74 -4.26
N GLU A 276 -5.58 -3.97 -4.84
CA GLU A 276 -5.08 -2.75 -4.21
C GLU A 276 -6.18 -1.69 -4.06
N VAL A 277 -7.08 -1.57 -5.04
CA VAL A 277 -8.25 -0.69 -4.95
C VAL A 277 -9.19 -1.13 -3.83
N ARG A 278 -9.45 -2.44 -3.71
CA ARG A 278 -10.27 -3.00 -2.62
C ARG A 278 -9.60 -2.81 -1.26
N ASP A 279 -8.31 -3.04 -1.15
CA ASP A 279 -7.55 -2.90 0.09
C ASP A 279 -7.63 -1.45 0.59
N CYS A 280 -7.40 -0.47 -0.28
CA CYS A 280 -7.66 0.94 0.01
C CYS A 280 -9.11 1.21 0.40
N LEU A 281 -10.07 0.57 -0.26
CA LEU A 281 -11.49 0.74 0.04
C LEU A 281 -11.82 0.31 1.48
N HIS A 282 -11.31 -0.84 1.92
CA HIS A 282 -11.54 -1.35 3.28
C HIS A 282 -10.91 -0.45 4.34
N GLU A 283 -9.67 -0.05 4.15
CA GLU A 283 -8.90 0.79 5.06
C GLU A 283 -9.54 2.18 5.20
N GLU A 284 -9.70 2.89 4.09
CA GLU A 284 -10.14 4.29 4.11
C GLU A 284 -11.61 4.46 4.48
N VAL A 285 -12.48 3.50 4.11
CA VAL A 285 -13.87 3.54 4.58
C VAL A 285 -13.95 3.24 6.06
N ALA A 286 -13.16 2.29 6.59
CA ALA A 286 -13.10 2.04 8.02
C ALA A 286 -12.60 3.26 8.80
N GLN A 287 -11.56 3.93 8.32
CA GLN A 287 -11.07 5.19 8.89
C GLN A 287 -12.09 6.32 8.74
N ALA A 288 -12.81 6.40 7.62
CA ALA A 288 -13.88 7.38 7.42
C ALA A 288 -15.00 7.27 8.45
N ILE A 289 -15.33 6.05 8.88
CA ILE A 289 -16.44 5.81 9.83
C ILE A 289 -15.98 5.57 11.28
N GLY A 290 -14.71 5.24 11.50
CA GLY A 290 -14.20 4.76 12.79
C GLY A 290 -12.83 5.33 13.19
N PRO A 291 -11.90 4.48 13.61
CA PRO A 291 -10.56 4.85 14.06
C PRO A 291 -9.73 5.57 13.00
N LEU A 292 -8.76 6.39 13.46
CA LEU A 292 -7.85 7.16 12.61
C LEU A 292 -6.37 6.87 12.92
N ASN A 293 -6.09 5.82 13.66
CA ASN A 293 -4.74 5.43 14.04
C ASN A 293 -4.48 3.98 13.66
N ASP A 294 -3.21 3.67 13.43
CA ASP A 294 -2.72 2.33 13.21
C ASP A 294 -1.79 1.88 14.33
N LEU A 295 -1.91 0.62 14.69
CA LEU A 295 -1.17 0.05 15.81
C LEU A 295 -0.44 -1.23 15.35
N TYR A 296 0.85 -1.14 15.12
CA TYR A 296 1.71 -2.28 14.74
C TYR A 296 1.67 -3.48 15.71
N ARG A 297 1.05 -3.35 16.89
CA ARG A 297 0.84 -4.45 17.80
C ARG A 297 -0.40 -5.31 17.51
N LEU A 298 -1.17 -4.97 16.46
CA LEU A 298 -2.39 -5.65 16.06
C LEU A 298 -2.11 -6.59 14.86
N PRO A 299 -1.71 -7.85 15.07
CA PRO A 299 -1.26 -8.72 13.98
C PRO A 299 -2.37 -9.14 13.02
N ASP A 300 -3.65 -9.01 13.40
CA ASP A 300 -4.83 -9.50 12.70
C ASP A 300 -5.85 -8.37 12.42
N SER A 301 -5.37 -7.18 12.07
CA SER A 301 -6.18 -5.98 11.89
C SER A 301 -5.75 -5.17 10.67
N VAL A 302 -6.71 -4.56 9.99
CA VAL A 302 -6.47 -3.53 8.96
C VAL A 302 -5.89 -2.26 9.60
N PHE A 303 -6.20 -1.99 10.87
CA PHE A 303 -5.62 -0.90 11.65
C PHE A 303 -4.19 -1.21 12.12
N ASN A 304 -3.38 -1.70 11.18
CA ASN A 304 -1.96 -2.01 11.34
C ASN A 304 -1.23 -1.71 10.02
N ASP A 305 -0.34 -0.72 10.04
CA ASP A 305 0.41 -0.24 8.86
C ASP A 305 1.50 -1.22 8.38
N ASP A 306 1.39 -2.54 8.71
CA ASP A 306 2.25 -3.58 8.14
C ASP A 306 1.78 -4.08 6.75
N ASN A 307 0.57 -3.69 6.33
CA ASN A 307 -0.05 -4.04 5.05
C ASN A 307 -0.19 -5.55 4.80
N VAL A 308 -0.31 -6.35 5.86
CA VAL A 308 -0.52 -7.80 5.78
C VAL A 308 -2.01 -8.11 5.72
N HIS A 309 -2.79 -7.57 6.64
CA HIS A 309 -4.25 -7.64 6.62
C HIS A 309 -4.82 -6.44 5.89
N THR A 310 -5.50 -6.68 4.79
CA THR A 310 -6.02 -5.63 3.89
C THR A 310 -7.54 -5.65 3.75
N VAL A 311 -8.20 -6.66 4.33
CA VAL A 311 -9.66 -6.79 4.40
C VAL A 311 -10.06 -6.79 5.87
N LEU A 312 -11.08 -5.98 6.23
CA LEU A 312 -11.55 -5.84 7.61
C LEU A 312 -11.76 -7.22 8.26
N SER A 313 -11.05 -7.46 9.34
CA SER A 313 -11.15 -8.68 10.13
C SER A 313 -12.34 -8.64 11.10
N SER A 314 -12.61 -9.75 11.77
CA SER A 314 -13.66 -9.77 12.82
C SER A 314 -13.32 -8.88 14.01
N PHE A 315 -12.02 -8.70 14.30
CA PHE A 315 -11.57 -7.73 15.30
C PHE A 315 -11.91 -6.30 14.87
N ASP A 316 -11.64 -5.94 13.61
CA ASP A 316 -11.96 -4.61 13.08
C ASP A 316 -13.47 -4.35 13.10
N MET A 317 -14.28 -5.35 12.73
CA MET A 317 -15.74 -5.27 12.82
C MET A 317 -16.23 -5.11 14.27
N LEU A 318 -15.58 -5.74 15.25
CA LEU A 318 -15.88 -5.55 16.67
C LEU A 318 -15.52 -4.13 17.14
N ILE A 319 -14.37 -3.59 16.73
CA ILE A 319 -13.98 -2.20 17.00
C ILE A 319 -15.01 -1.24 16.42
N LEU A 320 -15.41 -1.42 15.16
CA LEU A 320 -16.44 -0.58 14.52
C LEU A 320 -17.80 -0.72 15.18
N ARG A 321 -18.20 -1.93 15.58
CA ARG A 321 -19.44 -2.17 16.35
C ARG A 321 -19.40 -1.45 17.69
N ALA A 322 -18.28 -1.49 18.42
CA ALA A 322 -18.12 -0.76 19.67
C ALA A 322 -18.13 0.75 19.45
N TYR A 323 -17.53 1.23 18.33
CA TYR A 323 -17.50 2.65 17.96
C TYR A 323 -18.91 3.22 17.77
N TYR A 324 -19.84 2.40 17.25
CA TYR A 324 -21.24 2.75 17.01
C TYR A 324 -22.20 2.24 18.08
N ALA A 325 -21.68 1.76 19.22
CA ALA A 325 -22.53 1.39 20.36
C ALA A 325 -23.37 2.58 20.82
N PRO A 326 -24.64 2.38 21.25
CA PRO A 326 -25.56 3.46 21.62
C PRO A 326 -25.09 4.25 22.84
N GLU A 327 -24.22 3.67 23.67
CA GLU A 327 -23.64 4.31 24.84
C GLU A 327 -22.57 5.37 24.49
N LEU A 328 -22.03 5.31 23.25
CA LEU A 328 -21.04 6.28 22.75
C LEU A 328 -21.71 7.29 21.83
N ARG A 329 -21.19 8.51 21.83
CA ARG A 329 -21.64 9.59 20.94
C ARG A 329 -20.50 10.54 20.58
N SER A 330 -20.66 11.26 19.48
CA SER A 330 -19.74 12.33 19.07
C SER A 330 -19.54 13.36 20.19
N GLY A 331 -18.32 13.86 20.32
CA GLY A 331 -17.93 14.85 21.34
C GLY A 331 -17.52 14.27 22.70
N MET A 332 -17.63 12.95 22.91
CA MET A 332 -17.13 12.32 24.14
C MET A 332 -15.60 12.38 24.22
N THR A 333 -15.12 12.68 25.42
CA THR A 333 -13.68 12.61 25.76
C THR A 333 -13.20 11.17 25.92
N ARG A 334 -11.89 10.97 25.87
CA ARG A 334 -11.25 9.64 26.09
C ARG A 334 -11.68 8.99 27.42
N SER A 335 -11.79 9.77 28.52
CA SER A 335 -12.20 9.27 29.83
C SER A 335 -13.66 8.85 29.88
N GLU A 336 -14.55 9.59 29.22
CA GLU A 336 -15.98 9.24 29.15
C GLU A 336 -16.21 7.97 28.33
N VAL A 337 -15.44 7.77 27.25
CA VAL A 337 -15.48 6.54 26.44
C VAL A 337 -14.91 5.36 27.25
N ALA A 338 -13.74 5.53 27.88
CA ALA A 338 -13.11 4.49 28.70
C ALA A 338 -14.03 3.97 29.81
N ALA A 339 -14.81 4.85 30.44
CA ALA A 339 -15.75 4.45 31.49
C ALA A 339 -16.90 3.55 30.97
N ARG A 340 -17.21 3.58 29.67
CA ARG A 340 -18.33 2.83 29.04
C ARG A 340 -17.88 1.55 28.34
N LEU A 341 -16.62 1.52 27.86
CA LEU A 341 -16.11 0.41 27.05
C LEU A 341 -16.20 -0.96 27.73
N PRO A 342 -15.90 -1.14 29.03
CA PRO A 342 -16.00 -2.46 29.65
C PRO A 342 -17.40 -3.08 29.49
N GLY A 343 -18.47 -2.32 29.78
CA GLY A 343 -19.84 -2.80 29.64
C GLY A 343 -20.23 -3.06 28.18
N ILE A 344 -19.75 -2.23 27.24
CA ILE A 344 -19.96 -2.41 25.80
C ILE A 344 -19.28 -3.69 25.33
N LEU A 345 -18.04 -3.91 25.70
CA LEU A 345 -17.24 -5.05 25.24
C LEU A 345 -17.74 -6.37 25.86
N SER A 346 -18.11 -6.39 27.14
CA SER A 346 -18.72 -7.57 27.78
C SER A 346 -20.03 -8.00 27.07
N ARG A 347 -20.81 -7.03 26.57
CA ARG A 347 -22.03 -7.33 25.80
C ARG A 347 -21.72 -7.79 24.36
N LEU A 348 -20.73 -7.19 23.69
CA LEU A 348 -20.42 -7.47 22.29
C LEU A 348 -19.49 -8.68 22.09
N ASN A 349 -18.65 -8.98 23.06
CA ASN A 349 -17.63 -10.03 23.04
C ASN A 349 -17.52 -10.67 24.44
N PRO A 350 -18.54 -11.39 24.92
CA PRO A 350 -18.58 -11.96 26.28
C PRO A 350 -17.43 -12.93 26.53
N GLU A 351 -16.96 -13.68 25.53
CA GLU A 351 -15.81 -14.58 25.65
C GLU A 351 -14.52 -13.83 26.00
N GLY A 352 -14.38 -12.58 25.56
CA GLY A 352 -13.23 -11.73 25.83
C GLY A 352 -13.04 -11.39 27.31
N ASP A 353 -14.07 -11.51 28.15
CA ASP A 353 -13.96 -11.30 29.61
C ASP A 353 -13.22 -12.46 30.29
N THR A 354 -13.21 -13.64 29.69
CA THR A 354 -12.55 -14.84 30.22
C THR A 354 -11.12 -15.01 29.71
N ILE A 355 -10.72 -14.25 28.68
CA ILE A 355 -9.40 -14.35 28.08
C ILE A 355 -8.41 -13.49 28.88
N ALA A 356 -7.26 -14.07 29.22
CA ALA A 356 -6.19 -13.36 29.91
C ALA A 356 -5.58 -12.26 29.00
N PRO A 357 -5.37 -11.04 29.50
CA PRO A 357 -4.77 -9.96 28.73
C PRO A 357 -3.32 -10.25 28.36
N ARG A 358 -2.94 -9.93 27.13
CA ARG A 358 -1.56 -10.12 26.62
C ARG A 358 -0.61 -9.00 27.03
N ASN A 359 -1.13 -7.85 27.46
CA ASN A 359 -0.38 -6.67 27.89
C ASN A 359 0.72 -6.26 26.88
N ALA A 360 0.41 -6.33 25.59
CA ALA A 360 1.36 -5.95 24.55
C ALA A 360 1.82 -4.49 24.74
N THR A 361 3.13 -4.29 24.73
CA THR A 361 3.74 -2.97 24.89
C THR A 361 3.44 -2.06 23.69
N SER A 362 3.44 -0.75 23.90
CA SER A 362 3.33 0.22 22.81
C SER A 362 4.52 0.11 21.85
N THR A 363 4.31 0.53 20.60
CA THR A 363 5.36 0.52 19.58
C THR A 363 6.11 1.85 19.59
N PRO A 364 7.44 1.86 19.86
CA PRO A 364 8.23 3.09 19.83
C PRO A 364 8.19 3.77 18.46
N ARG A 365 8.03 5.08 18.44
CA ARG A 365 8.03 5.90 17.20
C ARG A 365 9.34 5.74 16.39
N ALA A 366 10.46 5.50 17.05
CA ALA A 366 11.72 5.23 16.37
C ALA A 366 11.65 3.99 15.50
N TRP A 367 11.04 2.89 16.02
CA TRP A 367 10.83 1.67 15.24
C TRP A 367 9.87 1.90 14.07
N VAL A 368 8.76 2.60 14.29
CA VAL A 368 7.80 2.93 13.22
C VAL A 368 8.49 3.69 12.08
N ARG A 369 9.26 4.74 12.40
CA ARG A 369 10.03 5.49 11.40
C ARG A 369 11.05 4.62 10.66
N ALA A 370 11.73 3.72 11.38
CA ALA A 370 12.70 2.81 10.77
C ALA A 370 12.01 1.84 9.78
N ILE A 371 10.86 1.25 10.14
CA ILE A 371 10.07 0.41 9.24
C ILE A 371 9.55 1.20 8.03
N GLN A 372 9.01 2.39 8.24
CA GLN A 372 8.53 3.25 7.15
C GLN A 372 9.66 3.65 6.19
N THR A 373 10.88 3.91 6.69
CA THR A 373 12.06 4.17 5.85
C THR A 373 12.50 2.90 5.11
N ALA A 374 12.50 1.77 5.80
CA ALA A 374 12.93 0.49 5.22
C ALA A 374 12.00 0.02 4.09
N LEU A 375 10.69 0.06 4.31
CA LEU A 375 9.70 -0.51 3.40
C LEU A 375 8.94 0.53 2.57
N GLY A 376 8.83 1.75 3.07
CA GLY A 376 8.12 2.85 2.41
C GLY A 376 8.87 3.43 1.20
N PRO A 377 8.27 4.41 0.51
CA PRO A 377 8.85 5.08 -0.63
C PRO A 377 9.88 6.16 -0.24
N GLY A 378 10.82 6.47 -1.17
CA GLY A 378 11.71 7.65 -1.10
C GLY A 378 13.14 7.35 -0.71
N ALA A 379 13.41 6.36 0.15
CA ALA A 379 14.76 6.02 0.59
C ALA A 379 15.53 5.19 -0.46
N ARG A 380 16.84 5.40 -0.56
CA ARG A 380 17.74 4.63 -1.42
C ARG A 380 17.98 3.22 -0.86
N PRO A 381 18.38 2.23 -1.68
CA PRO A 381 18.57 0.85 -1.20
C PRO A 381 19.49 0.70 0.02
N PRO A 382 20.65 1.38 0.13
CA PRO A 382 21.48 1.32 1.35
C PRO A 382 20.75 1.86 2.58
N GLU A 383 20.11 3.02 2.48
CA GLU A 383 19.34 3.64 3.57
C GLU A 383 18.20 2.74 4.05
N ARG A 384 17.53 2.06 3.13
CA ARG A 384 16.48 1.09 3.46
C ARG A 384 17.02 -0.10 4.27
N ARG A 385 18.21 -0.63 3.90
CA ARG A 385 18.83 -1.72 4.66
C ARG A 385 19.27 -1.26 6.05
N GLU A 386 19.87 -0.10 6.16
CA GLU A 386 20.24 0.48 7.46
C GLU A 386 19.02 0.68 8.35
N ALA A 387 17.91 1.19 7.79
CA ALA A 387 16.66 1.36 8.51
C ALA A 387 16.06 0.02 8.97
N ALA A 388 16.16 -1.05 8.16
CA ALA A 388 15.72 -2.38 8.57
C ALA A 388 16.57 -2.95 9.71
N LEU A 389 17.88 -2.75 9.66
CA LEU A 389 18.80 -3.12 10.76
C LEU A 389 18.47 -2.33 12.03
N GLU A 390 18.20 -1.04 11.91
CA GLU A 390 17.81 -0.20 13.05
C GLU A 390 16.46 -0.65 13.64
N ALA A 391 15.47 -0.98 12.80
CA ALA A 391 14.21 -1.54 13.29
C ALA A 391 14.42 -2.84 14.08
N LEU A 392 15.25 -3.75 13.58
CA LEU A 392 15.58 -4.98 14.26
C LEU A 392 16.31 -4.71 15.60
N ARG A 393 17.29 -3.80 15.60
CA ARG A 393 18.01 -3.41 16.82
C ARG A 393 17.07 -2.85 17.89
N ILE A 394 16.12 -2.00 17.50
CA ILE A 394 15.11 -1.44 18.42
C ILE A 394 14.21 -2.55 18.96
N ALA A 395 13.72 -3.44 18.09
CA ALA A 395 12.86 -4.56 18.48
C ALA A 395 13.52 -5.47 19.53
N GLN A 396 14.81 -5.77 19.33
CA GLN A 396 15.63 -6.54 20.27
C GLN A 396 15.88 -5.79 21.59
N ALA A 397 16.20 -4.49 21.52
CA ALA A 397 16.44 -3.67 22.70
C ALA A 397 15.18 -3.50 23.58
N VAL A 398 13.99 -3.44 22.96
CA VAL A 398 12.70 -3.43 23.68
C VAL A 398 12.37 -4.81 24.28
N GLY A 399 13.05 -5.86 23.79
CA GLY A 399 12.83 -7.24 24.26
C GLY A 399 11.56 -7.87 23.70
N TRP A 400 11.10 -7.44 22.52
CA TRP A 400 9.94 -8.06 21.88
C TRP A 400 10.20 -9.52 21.52
N ARG A 401 9.15 -10.31 21.65
CA ARG A 401 9.09 -11.72 21.24
C ARG A 401 7.86 -12.00 20.37
N ASP A 402 7.17 -10.94 19.94
CA ASP A 402 5.94 -10.97 19.16
C ASP A 402 6.20 -10.74 17.67
N HIS A 403 5.10 -10.63 16.89
CA HIS A 403 5.14 -10.42 15.43
C HIS A 403 5.94 -9.19 15.00
N ARG A 404 6.13 -8.16 15.82
CA ARG A 404 6.92 -6.97 15.46
C ARG A 404 8.41 -7.29 15.35
N LEU A 405 8.93 -8.17 16.21
CA LEU A 405 10.29 -8.72 16.07
C LEU A 405 10.40 -9.55 14.79
N ALA A 406 9.42 -10.45 14.55
CA ALA A 406 9.37 -11.25 13.34
C ALA A 406 9.29 -10.39 12.07
N PHE A 407 8.48 -9.32 12.08
CA PHE A 407 8.35 -8.37 10.98
C PHE A 407 9.66 -7.62 10.71
N SER A 408 10.42 -7.28 11.76
CA SER A 408 11.76 -6.68 11.61
C SER A 408 12.74 -7.63 10.90
N HIS A 409 12.73 -8.92 11.26
CA HIS A 409 13.51 -9.95 10.55
C HIS A 409 13.04 -10.13 9.11
N PHE A 410 11.73 -10.21 8.88
CA PHE A 410 11.16 -10.33 7.53
C PHE A 410 11.55 -9.13 6.64
N ALA A 411 11.43 -7.91 7.14
CA ALA A 411 11.82 -6.70 6.41
C ALA A 411 13.31 -6.71 6.05
N LEU A 412 14.18 -7.10 6.99
CA LEU A 412 15.61 -7.22 6.75
C LEU A 412 15.94 -8.29 5.71
N GLY A 413 15.32 -9.48 5.79
CA GLY A 413 15.46 -10.53 4.80
C GLY A 413 15.08 -10.04 3.40
N ARG A 414 13.95 -9.33 3.28
CA ARG A 414 13.49 -8.74 2.01
C ARG A 414 14.49 -7.76 1.38
N LEU A 415 15.17 -6.97 2.19
CA LEU A 415 16.09 -5.93 1.72
C LEU A 415 17.52 -6.42 1.49
N THR A 416 17.87 -7.59 2.02
CA THR A 416 19.19 -8.20 1.83
C THR A 416 19.21 -9.34 0.80
N GLN A 417 18.05 -9.82 0.38
CA GLN A 417 17.88 -10.99 -0.49
C GLN A 417 18.68 -10.95 -1.80
N SER A 418 18.86 -9.76 -2.40
CA SER A 418 19.63 -9.59 -3.63
C SER A 418 21.15 -9.45 -3.42
N THR A 419 21.58 -9.17 -2.18
CA THR A 419 23.00 -8.90 -1.87
C THR A 419 23.63 -9.99 -1.00
N ASP A 420 22.84 -10.65 -0.18
CA ASP A 420 23.24 -11.74 0.70
C ASP A 420 22.06 -12.72 0.87
N PRO A 421 21.88 -13.65 -0.09
CA PRO A 421 20.75 -14.58 -0.08
C PRO A 421 20.73 -15.51 1.14
N ASP A 422 21.88 -15.97 1.61
CA ASP A 422 21.98 -16.89 2.73
C ASP A 422 21.58 -16.21 4.04
N PHE A 423 22.08 -15.00 4.25
CA PHE A 423 21.65 -14.18 5.38
C PHE A 423 20.13 -13.88 5.33
N ALA A 424 19.61 -13.52 4.16
CA ALA A 424 18.18 -13.26 3.98
C ALA A 424 17.33 -14.50 4.27
N HIS A 425 17.76 -15.68 3.81
CA HIS A 425 17.09 -16.95 4.08
C HIS A 425 17.00 -17.20 5.60
N GLU A 426 18.10 -17.03 6.35
CA GLU A 426 18.06 -17.18 7.81
C GLU A 426 17.13 -16.15 8.47
N GLN A 427 17.09 -14.90 7.99
CA GLN A 427 16.14 -13.90 8.53
C GLN A 427 14.68 -14.36 8.33
N PHE A 428 14.32 -14.95 7.18
CA PHE A 428 12.98 -15.50 6.97
C PHE A 428 12.69 -16.71 7.88
N ARG A 429 13.68 -17.59 8.11
CA ARG A 429 13.53 -18.72 9.06
C ARG A 429 13.29 -18.25 10.49
N ILE A 430 14.00 -17.20 10.93
CA ILE A 430 13.78 -16.60 12.26
C ILE A 430 12.39 -15.98 12.33
N ALA A 431 11.97 -15.24 11.30
CA ALA A 431 10.65 -14.64 11.23
C ALA A 431 9.53 -15.71 11.32
N ASP A 432 9.61 -16.80 10.52
CA ASP A 432 8.62 -17.89 10.56
C ASP A 432 8.54 -18.53 11.95
N ARG A 433 9.68 -18.76 12.60
CA ARG A 433 9.73 -19.36 13.94
C ARG A 433 9.00 -18.49 14.98
N ILE A 434 9.18 -17.18 14.94
CA ILE A 434 8.53 -16.25 15.86
C ILE A 434 7.04 -16.13 15.54
N TYR A 435 6.68 -15.98 14.26
CA TYR A 435 5.28 -15.95 13.83
C TYR A 435 4.51 -17.21 14.27
N ARG A 436 5.12 -18.39 14.12
CA ARG A 436 4.51 -19.67 14.55
C ARG A 436 4.12 -19.69 16.02
N GLN A 437 4.83 -18.93 16.86
CA GLN A 437 4.59 -18.83 18.31
C GLN A 437 3.65 -17.66 18.68
N THR A 438 3.30 -16.82 17.72
CA THR A 438 2.48 -15.62 17.95
C THR A 438 1.06 -15.82 17.39
N PRO A 439 0.01 -15.82 18.23
CA PRO A 439 -1.37 -15.95 17.76
C PRO A 439 -1.79 -14.81 16.82
N GLY A 440 -2.59 -15.13 15.79
CA GLY A 440 -3.11 -14.16 14.83
C GLY A 440 -2.12 -13.79 13.72
N THR A 441 -1.06 -14.59 13.49
CA THR A 441 -0.02 -14.32 12.49
C THR A 441 0.00 -15.32 11.33
N ASP A 442 -1.08 -16.06 11.12
CA ASP A 442 -1.13 -17.09 10.07
C ASP A 442 -0.89 -16.49 8.68
N LEU A 443 -1.43 -15.30 8.41
CA LEU A 443 -1.22 -14.60 7.14
C LEU A 443 0.23 -14.10 7.00
N HIS A 444 0.87 -13.62 8.07
CA HIS A 444 2.29 -13.26 8.07
C HIS A 444 3.18 -14.47 7.76
N ARG A 445 2.80 -15.64 8.31
CA ARG A 445 3.49 -16.90 7.99
C ARG A 445 3.34 -17.28 6.53
N ALA A 446 2.16 -17.10 5.94
CA ALA A 446 1.92 -17.36 4.52
C ALA A 446 2.84 -16.50 3.62
N TYR A 447 3.03 -15.21 3.95
CA TYR A 447 4.02 -14.36 3.28
C TYR A 447 5.46 -14.86 3.46
N THR A 448 5.82 -15.29 4.67
CA THR A 448 7.16 -15.79 4.96
C THR A 448 7.40 -17.12 4.25
N ALA A 449 6.40 -18.02 4.24
CA ALA A 449 6.44 -19.30 3.55
C ALA A 449 6.64 -19.13 2.03
N SER A 450 6.05 -18.10 1.41
CA SER A 450 6.30 -17.81 0.00
C SER A 450 7.78 -17.51 -0.30
N GLN A 451 8.48 -16.84 0.63
CA GLN A 451 9.92 -16.58 0.49
C GLN A 451 10.73 -17.86 0.68
N LEU A 452 10.46 -18.62 1.73
CA LEU A 452 11.16 -19.88 2.02
C LEU A 452 10.95 -20.92 0.91
N ALA A 453 9.74 -21.01 0.36
CA ALA A 453 9.45 -21.91 -0.77
C ALA A 453 10.20 -21.49 -2.04
N ALA A 454 10.38 -20.20 -2.29
CA ALA A 454 11.18 -19.71 -3.41
C ALA A 454 12.65 -20.16 -3.31
N TYR A 455 13.24 -20.15 -2.10
CA TYR A 455 14.57 -20.72 -1.87
C TYR A 455 14.59 -22.23 -2.12
N ALA A 456 13.62 -22.98 -1.58
CA ALA A 456 13.54 -24.42 -1.77
C ALA A 456 13.43 -24.79 -3.26
N ILE A 457 12.63 -24.03 -4.05
CA ILE A 457 12.50 -24.24 -5.51
C ILE A 457 13.83 -23.95 -6.20
N SER A 458 14.51 -22.85 -5.87
CA SER A 458 15.79 -22.48 -6.51
C SER A 458 16.91 -23.50 -6.25
N GLU A 459 16.78 -24.28 -5.18
CA GLU A 459 17.70 -25.36 -4.81
C GLU A 459 17.24 -26.76 -5.32
N GLY A 460 16.15 -26.82 -6.11
CA GLY A 460 15.60 -28.09 -6.62
C GLY A 460 14.88 -28.94 -5.58
N ARG A 461 14.54 -28.38 -4.41
CA ARG A 461 13.87 -29.07 -3.29
C ARG A 461 12.36 -28.95 -3.37
N GLY A 462 11.76 -29.49 -4.46
CA GLY A 462 10.33 -29.38 -4.75
C GLY A 462 9.43 -29.91 -3.64
N GLN A 463 9.78 -31.04 -3.01
CA GLN A 463 9.00 -31.62 -1.92
C GLN A 463 8.96 -30.70 -0.68
N ASP A 464 10.08 -30.05 -0.35
CA ASP A 464 10.15 -29.09 0.76
C ASP A 464 9.32 -27.84 0.44
N ALA A 465 9.36 -27.38 -0.82
CA ALA A 465 8.57 -26.25 -1.28
C ALA A 465 7.06 -26.53 -1.17
N LEU A 466 6.59 -27.72 -1.53
CA LEU A 466 5.18 -28.14 -1.33
C LEU A 466 4.81 -28.10 0.15
N ALA A 467 5.62 -28.68 1.02
CA ALA A 467 5.38 -28.66 2.47
C ALA A 467 5.31 -27.24 3.06
N LEU A 468 6.03 -26.28 2.47
CA LEU A 468 6.00 -24.87 2.85
C LEU A 468 4.77 -24.13 2.33
N VAL A 469 4.26 -24.47 1.15
CA VAL A 469 3.20 -23.71 0.47
C VAL A 469 1.80 -24.20 0.81
N GLU A 470 1.57 -25.53 0.75
CA GLU A 470 0.24 -26.13 0.85
C GLU A 470 -0.56 -25.72 2.09
N PRO A 471 0.03 -25.64 3.31
CA PRO A 471 -0.72 -25.22 4.51
C PRO A 471 -1.22 -23.78 4.46
N HIS A 472 -0.70 -22.96 3.56
CA HIS A 472 -0.96 -21.52 3.50
C HIS A 472 -1.92 -21.10 2.37
N LEU A 473 -2.32 -22.00 1.47
CA LEU A 473 -3.28 -21.69 0.41
C LEU A 473 -4.63 -21.26 1.01
N ALA A 474 -5.20 -22.10 1.89
CA ALA A 474 -6.46 -21.80 2.57
C ALA A 474 -6.38 -20.55 3.48
N VAL A 475 -5.20 -20.26 4.02
CA VAL A 475 -4.96 -19.03 4.80
C VAL A 475 -5.08 -17.81 3.89
N ALA A 476 -4.39 -17.78 2.75
CA ALA A 476 -4.45 -16.67 1.79
C ALA A 476 -5.88 -16.48 1.25
N GLU A 477 -6.59 -17.56 0.98
CA GLU A 477 -7.99 -17.55 0.53
C GLU A 477 -8.93 -16.99 1.62
N SER A 478 -8.83 -17.47 2.85
CA SER A 478 -9.70 -17.04 3.96
C SER A 478 -9.50 -15.59 4.36
N HIS A 479 -8.34 -15.00 4.05
CA HIS A 479 -8.05 -13.57 4.23
C HIS A 479 -8.23 -12.75 2.94
N GLU A 480 -8.85 -13.36 1.93
CA GLU A 480 -9.14 -12.73 0.65
C GLU A 480 -7.92 -12.06 -0.02
N ASN A 481 -6.73 -12.65 0.11
CA ASN A 481 -5.50 -12.12 -0.47
C ASN A 481 -5.15 -12.83 -1.78
N ALA A 482 -5.70 -12.35 -2.90
CA ALA A 482 -5.55 -12.97 -4.22
C ALA A 482 -4.11 -12.91 -4.74
N ALA A 483 -3.38 -11.84 -4.46
CA ALA A 483 -1.99 -11.70 -4.87
C ALA A 483 -1.09 -12.73 -4.17
N LEU A 484 -1.29 -12.95 -2.88
CA LEU A 484 -0.59 -13.98 -2.13
C LEU A 484 -1.03 -15.38 -2.55
N LEU A 485 -2.33 -15.63 -2.68
CA LEU A 485 -2.87 -16.91 -3.13
C LEU A 485 -2.31 -17.30 -4.49
N ALA A 486 -2.37 -16.39 -5.47
CA ALA A 486 -1.79 -16.62 -6.80
C ALA A 486 -0.29 -16.92 -6.74
N THR A 487 0.46 -16.21 -5.89
CA THR A 487 1.89 -16.45 -5.72
C THR A 487 2.17 -17.84 -5.13
N LEU A 488 1.45 -18.22 -4.09
CA LEU A 488 1.59 -19.53 -3.47
C LEU A 488 1.25 -20.66 -4.46
N MET A 489 0.17 -20.49 -5.25
CA MET A 489 -0.20 -21.45 -6.31
C MET A 489 0.85 -21.54 -7.42
N MET A 490 1.43 -20.41 -7.85
CA MET A 490 2.51 -20.40 -8.84
C MET A 490 3.75 -21.12 -8.29
N LEU A 491 4.13 -20.90 -7.04
CA LEU A 491 5.23 -21.62 -6.37
C LEU A 491 4.90 -23.10 -6.23
N GLN A 492 3.67 -23.46 -5.88
CA GLN A 492 3.21 -24.85 -5.83
C GLN A 492 3.34 -25.52 -7.20
N ALA A 493 2.98 -24.83 -8.28
CA ALA A 493 3.10 -25.38 -9.63
C ALA A 493 4.56 -25.67 -10.02
N GLU A 494 5.52 -24.77 -9.67
CA GLU A 494 6.93 -25.02 -9.93
C GLU A 494 7.48 -26.18 -9.06
N ALA A 495 7.02 -26.28 -7.82
CA ALA A 495 7.39 -27.39 -6.94
C ALA A 495 6.83 -28.74 -7.42
N LEU A 496 5.59 -28.77 -7.92
CA LEU A 496 4.96 -29.95 -8.53
C LEU A 496 5.73 -30.43 -9.78
N ASP A 497 6.19 -29.49 -10.63
CA ASP A 497 7.02 -29.83 -11.79
C ASP A 497 8.34 -30.50 -11.34
N GLN A 498 8.99 -29.99 -10.28
CA GLN A 498 10.24 -30.57 -9.75
C GLN A 498 10.07 -31.99 -9.22
N VAL A 499 8.89 -32.32 -8.68
CA VAL A 499 8.61 -33.69 -8.19
C VAL A 499 7.95 -34.59 -9.26
N GLY A 500 7.88 -34.16 -10.54
CA GLY A 500 7.37 -34.93 -11.66
C GLY A 500 5.83 -34.96 -11.77
N ARG A 501 5.09 -34.20 -10.98
CA ARG A 501 3.60 -34.10 -11.01
C ARG A 501 3.14 -33.06 -12.05
N VAL A 502 3.55 -33.24 -13.31
CA VAL A 502 3.44 -32.23 -14.37
C VAL A 502 1.98 -31.86 -14.71
N ALA A 503 1.06 -32.85 -14.72
CA ALA A 503 -0.35 -32.58 -15.01
C ALA A 503 -1.00 -31.70 -13.93
N GLU A 504 -0.68 -31.95 -12.68
CA GLU A 504 -1.15 -31.13 -11.55
C GLU A 504 -0.51 -29.74 -11.56
N ALA A 505 0.78 -29.65 -11.83
CA ALA A 505 1.50 -28.39 -11.99
C ALA A 505 0.82 -27.49 -13.04
N HIS A 506 0.46 -28.09 -14.19
CA HIS A 506 -0.26 -27.34 -15.25
C HIS A 506 -1.62 -26.84 -14.78
N ALA A 507 -2.42 -27.69 -14.12
CA ALA A 507 -3.74 -27.33 -13.61
C ALA A 507 -3.66 -26.20 -12.56
N VAL A 508 -2.75 -26.30 -11.59
CA VAL A 508 -2.55 -25.28 -10.54
C VAL A 508 -2.05 -23.97 -11.15
N ARG A 509 -1.11 -24.04 -12.11
CA ARG A 509 -0.61 -22.84 -12.79
C ARG A 509 -1.71 -22.12 -13.55
N LEU A 510 -2.55 -22.85 -14.29
CA LEU A 510 -3.69 -22.26 -15.00
C LEU A 510 -4.68 -21.61 -14.03
N ASP A 511 -4.99 -22.31 -12.93
CA ASP A 511 -5.92 -21.78 -11.91
C ASP A 511 -5.40 -20.52 -11.22
N SER A 512 -4.11 -20.44 -10.96
CA SER A 512 -3.45 -19.28 -10.35
C SER A 512 -3.64 -17.98 -11.16
N LEU A 513 -3.78 -18.08 -12.49
CA LEU A 513 -3.91 -16.90 -13.36
C LEU A 513 -5.22 -16.13 -13.14
N GLY A 514 -6.31 -16.83 -12.81
CA GLY A 514 -7.57 -16.16 -12.47
C GLY A 514 -7.46 -15.30 -11.22
N TRP A 515 -6.81 -15.80 -10.17
CA TRP A 515 -6.50 -15.05 -8.94
C TRP A 515 -5.48 -13.94 -9.19
N ALA A 516 -4.45 -14.22 -10.01
CA ALA A 516 -3.42 -13.26 -10.36
C ALA A 516 -3.99 -12.01 -11.05
N ARG A 517 -5.03 -12.15 -11.86
CA ARG A 517 -5.70 -11.00 -12.50
C ARG A 517 -6.37 -10.07 -11.49
N TYR A 518 -6.95 -10.61 -10.41
CA TYR A 518 -7.46 -9.76 -9.33
C TYR A 518 -6.32 -9.17 -8.49
N GLY A 519 -5.33 -9.99 -8.14
CA GLY A 519 -4.22 -9.60 -7.26
C GLY A 519 -3.22 -8.63 -7.89
N PHE A 520 -2.86 -8.83 -9.17
CA PHE A 520 -1.82 -8.05 -9.87
C PHE A 520 -2.39 -7.13 -10.95
N GLY A 521 -3.63 -7.31 -11.37
CA GLY A 521 -4.31 -6.46 -12.34
C GLY A 521 -3.99 -6.84 -13.78
N ALA A 522 -3.37 -5.94 -14.55
CA ALA A 522 -3.17 -6.09 -15.98
C ALA A 522 -2.40 -7.36 -16.39
N ASP A 523 -2.75 -7.94 -17.54
CA ASP A 523 -2.17 -9.19 -18.05
C ASP A 523 -0.63 -9.17 -18.12
N TRP A 524 -0.03 -8.03 -18.47
CA TRP A 524 1.43 -7.91 -18.48
C TRP A 524 2.05 -8.05 -17.08
N ALA A 525 1.36 -7.57 -16.02
CA ALA A 525 1.81 -7.71 -14.64
C ALA A 525 1.70 -9.18 -14.16
N VAL A 526 0.61 -9.85 -14.55
CA VAL A 526 0.42 -11.29 -14.31
C VAL A 526 1.52 -12.11 -14.97
N ARG A 527 1.79 -11.84 -16.28
CA ARG A 527 2.87 -12.52 -17.01
C ARG A 527 4.25 -12.23 -16.41
N ALA A 528 4.50 -11.01 -15.94
CA ALA A 528 5.75 -10.66 -15.27
C ALA A 528 5.94 -11.48 -13.98
N LYS A 529 4.87 -11.59 -13.16
CA LYS A 529 4.90 -12.39 -11.94
C LYS A 529 5.10 -13.87 -12.22
N LEU A 530 4.41 -14.41 -13.22
CA LEU A 530 4.58 -15.80 -13.64
C LEU A 530 6.03 -16.08 -14.07
N ARG A 531 6.60 -15.23 -14.93
CA ARG A 531 8.02 -15.37 -15.34
C ARG A 531 8.97 -15.29 -14.16
N GLU A 532 8.78 -14.33 -13.25
CA GLU A 532 9.60 -14.19 -12.04
C GLU A 532 9.66 -15.51 -11.25
N ILE A 533 8.50 -16.15 -11.06
CA ILE A 533 8.44 -17.40 -10.29
C ILE A 533 8.99 -18.59 -11.10
N THR A 534 8.67 -18.67 -12.39
CA THR A 534 9.16 -19.76 -13.26
C THR A 534 10.69 -19.76 -13.37
N THR A 535 11.34 -18.57 -13.35
CA THR A 535 12.81 -18.47 -13.38
C THR A 535 13.51 -18.99 -12.12
N LEU A 536 12.77 -19.23 -11.03
CA LEU A 536 13.33 -19.87 -9.83
C LEU A 536 13.61 -21.36 -10.05
N ASN A 537 12.92 -22.00 -11.00
CA ASN A 537 13.02 -23.43 -11.23
C ASN A 537 14.24 -23.77 -12.12
N PRO A 538 15.29 -24.41 -11.57
CA PRO A 538 16.52 -24.71 -12.34
C PRO A 538 16.27 -25.67 -13.51
N ILE A 539 15.24 -26.51 -13.46
CA ILE A 539 14.91 -27.46 -14.54
C ILE A 539 14.50 -26.71 -15.81
N ARG A 540 13.83 -25.54 -15.67
CA ARG A 540 13.37 -24.72 -16.80
C ARG A 540 14.43 -23.74 -17.33
N GLY A 541 15.45 -23.44 -16.53
CA GLY A 541 16.56 -22.56 -16.91
C GLY A 541 17.57 -23.22 -17.85
N SER A 542 17.50 -24.54 -18.03
CA SER A 542 18.38 -25.30 -18.92
C SER A 542 17.86 -25.44 -20.37
N ASP A 543 16.62 -25.02 -20.64
CA ASP A 543 15.97 -25.20 -21.95
C ASP A 543 15.86 -23.87 -22.75
N GLY A 544 16.61 -22.81 -22.34
CA GLY A 544 16.59 -21.47 -22.96
C GLY A 544 17.85 -21.12 -23.75
#